data_a65bcc28221be7af21802eca11ede7ff
#
_entry.id   a65bcc28221be7af21802eca11ede7ff
#
_cell.length_a   1.000
_cell.length_b   1.000
_cell.length_c   1.000
_cell.angle_alpha   90.00
_cell.angle_beta   90.00
_cell.angle_gamma   90.00
#
_symmetry.space_group_name_H-M   'P 1'
#
loop_
_entity.id
_entity.type
_entity.pdbx_description
1 polymer ?
#
loop_
_entity_poly.entity_id
_entity_poly.type
_entity_poly.pdbx_seq_one_letter_code
_entity_poly.pdbx_strand_id
1 'polypeptide(L)'
;SDAGRQLLTEQRQSDAEAVVDRYSWISAGVLAATPLPVVDLLGAAAVNAQMVVEIGRIYGVSLSRASAQDLAVSVGRTLASLGVIKGGLSVIGSALSLNLPALLLTRAVQAVGAGWLTRVAGRSFITYFQQDQDWGDGGIQEVVQRQYDLNRRDSALQAFLAAAFSRVVEPLQRQQKQGQLPPRPERPPGPPRG
;
A
#
# COMPACT_ATOMS: atom_id res chain seq x y z
N SER A 1 20.31 1.72 30.47
CA SER A 1 19.98 0.35 30.85
C SER A 1 19.49 -0.45 29.65
N ASP A 2 19.60 -1.74 29.66
CA ASP A 2 19.10 -2.59 28.58
C ASP A 2 17.59 -2.45 28.42
N ALA A 3 16.86 -2.30 29.52
CA ALA A 3 15.41 -2.05 29.49
C ALA A 3 15.07 -0.73 28.79
N GLY A 4 15.82 0.34 29.01
CA GLY A 4 15.63 1.61 28.34
C GLY A 4 15.92 1.56 26.84
N ARG A 5 16.95 0.82 26.42
CA ARG A 5 17.28 0.61 25.00
C ARG A 5 16.20 -0.21 24.31
N GLN A 6 15.69 -1.23 24.96
CA GLN A 6 14.62 -2.07 24.42
C GLN A 6 13.34 -1.26 24.22
N LEU A 7 12.96 -0.44 25.17
CA LEU A 7 11.79 0.44 25.06
C LEU A 7 11.95 1.43 23.90
N LEU A 8 13.13 2.02 23.73
CA LEU A 8 13.40 2.93 22.62
C LEU A 8 13.33 2.22 21.27
N THR A 9 13.85 0.99 21.16
CA THR A 9 13.80 0.16 19.96
C THR A 9 12.35 -0.17 19.60
N GLU A 10 11.56 -0.59 20.58
CA GLU A 10 10.14 -0.89 20.38
C GLU A 10 9.35 0.35 19.97
N GLN A 11 9.65 1.52 20.54
CA GLN A 11 8.99 2.77 20.19
C GLN A 11 9.32 3.19 18.75
N ARG A 12 10.57 3.07 18.32
CA ARG A 12 10.99 3.36 16.95
C ARG A 12 10.31 2.44 15.96
N GLN A 13 10.24 1.17 16.26
CA GLN A 13 9.56 0.19 15.42
C GLN A 13 8.07 0.51 15.30
N SER A 14 7.41 0.82 16.40
CA SER A 14 6.00 1.20 16.41
C SER A 14 5.75 2.46 15.58
N ASP A 15 6.59 3.48 15.73
CA ASP A 15 6.49 4.73 14.95
C ASP A 15 6.72 4.47 13.45
N ALA A 16 7.69 3.63 13.11
CA ALA A 16 7.97 3.26 11.72
C ALA A 16 6.83 2.46 11.10
N GLU A 17 6.25 1.53 11.84
CA GLU A 17 5.09 0.76 11.39
C GLU A 17 3.87 1.65 11.14
N ALA A 18 3.67 2.69 11.96
CA ALA A 18 2.61 3.68 11.75
C ALA A 18 2.83 4.48 10.45
N VAL A 19 4.07 4.81 10.12
CA VAL A 19 4.42 5.44 8.84
C VAL A 19 4.08 4.51 7.68
N VAL A 20 4.47 3.25 7.75
CA VAL A 20 4.18 2.24 6.71
C VAL A 20 2.68 2.08 6.53
N ASP A 21 1.91 1.99 7.60
CA ASP A 21 0.46 1.86 7.55
C ASP A 21 -0.17 3.06 6.82
N ARG A 22 0.23 4.27 7.17
CA ARG A 22 -0.25 5.49 6.53
C ARG A 22 0.04 5.52 5.03
N TYR A 23 1.26 5.21 4.62
CA TYR A 23 1.64 5.19 3.21
C TYR A 23 0.97 4.06 2.42
N SER A 24 0.69 2.93 3.07
CA SER A 24 -0.08 1.84 2.45
C SER A 24 -1.47 2.33 2.02
N TRP A 25 -2.16 3.08 2.87
CA TRP A 25 -3.48 3.62 2.55
C TRP A 25 -3.42 4.81 1.58
N ILE A 26 -2.37 5.62 1.62
CA ILE A 26 -2.14 6.67 0.62
C ILE A 26 -1.98 6.03 -0.76
N SER A 27 -1.14 5.00 -0.89
CA SER A 27 -0.92 4.28 -2.16
C SER A 27 -2.21 3.65 -2.69
N ALA A 28 -2.97 2.99 -1.82
CA ALA A 28 -4.26 2.41 -2.18
C ALA A 28 -5.25 3.50 -2.65
N GLY A 29 -5.32 4.61 -1.93
CA GLY A 29 -6.21 5.72 -2.26
C GLY A 29 -5.88 6.39 -3.58
N VAL A 30 -4.61 6.58 -3.88
CA VAL A 30 -4.15 7.15 -5.16
C VAL A 30 -4.59 6.27 -6.32
N LEU A 31 -4.38 4.96 -6.24
CA LEU A 31 -4.80 4.03 -7.31
C LEU A 31 -6.31 3.86 -7.39
N ALA A 32 -7.03 3.96 -6.29
CA ALA A 32 -8.49 3.95 -6.31
C ALA A 32 -9.07 5.19 -7.00
N ALA A 33 -8.44 6.35 -6.81
CA ALA A 33 -8.89 7.62 -7.37
C ALA A 33 -8.46 7.83 -8.83
N THR A 34 -7.36 7.20 -9.25
CA THR A 34 -6.75 7.42 -10.56
C THR A 34 -6.86 6.14 -11.40
N PRO A 35 -7.77 6.07 -12.38
CA PRO A 35 -7.91 4.89 -13.25
C PRO A 35 -6.78 4.88 -14.29
N LEU A 36 -5.54 4.64 -13.87
CA LEU A 36 -4.42 4.47 -14.78
C LEU A 36 -4.22 2.99 -15.07
N PRO A 37 -4.19 2.57 -16.35
CA PRO A 37 -4.01 1.17 -16.73
C PRO A 37 -2.59 0.64 -16.51
N VAL A 38 -1.66 1.52 -16.17
CA VAL A 38 -0.26 1.17 -15.92
C VAL A 38 0.11 1.70 -14.55
N VAL A 39 0.56 0.82 -13.66
CA VAL A 39 1.27 1.26 -12.46
C VAL A 39 2.49 2.02 -12.94
N ASP A 40 2.44 3.35 -12.90
CA ASP A 40 3.59 4.17 -13.16
C ASP A 40 4.60 3.91 -12.02
N LEU A 41 5.61 3.10 -12.34
CA LEU A 41 6.69 2.77 -11.42
C LEU A 41 7.37 4.03 -10.87
N LEU A 42 7.36 5.13 -11.64
CA LEU A 42 7.92 6.42 -11.21
C LEU A 42 7.04 7.08 -10.16
N GLY A 43 5.71 7.06 -10.33
CA GLY A 43 4.78 7.58 -9.35
C GLY A 43 4.78 6.79 -8.05
N ALA A 44 4.81 5.46 -8.16
CA ALA A 44 4.94 4.56 -7.00
C ALA A 44 6.27 4.79 -6.28
N ALA A 45 7.37 4.98 -7.02
CA ALA A 45 8.68 5.27 -6.45
C ALA A 45 8.70 6.61 -5.69
N ALA A 46 7.98 7.63 -6.17
CA ALA A 46 7.90 8.93 -5.50
C ALA A 46 7.20 8.84 -4.14
N VAL A 47 6.06 8.12 -4.06
CA VAL A 47 5.35 7.88 -2.80
C VAL A 47 6.22 7.07 -1.84
N ASN A 48 6.85 6.02 -2.34
CA ASN A 48 7.71 5.16 -1.53
C ASN A 48 8.99 5.88 -1.08
N ALA A 49 9.54 6.79 -1.88
CA ALA A 49 10.70 7.59 -1.49
C ALA A 49 10.40 8.46 -0.27
N GLN A 50 9.24 9.09 -0.21
CA GLN A 50 8.84 9.88 0.96
C GLN A 50 8.68 8.99 2.19
N MET A 51 8.11 7.82 2.06
CA MET A 51 8.02 6.83 3.14
C MET A 51 9.42 6.44 3.65
N VAL A 52 10.37 6.18 2.74
CA VAL A 52 11.76 5.85 3.11
C VAL A 52 12.41 6.98 3.90
N VAL A 53 12.23 8.24 3.48
CA VAL A 53 12.75 9.41 4.19
C VAL A 53 12.20 9.46 5.61
N GLU A 54 10.91 9.27 5.80
CA GLU A 54 10.28 9.31 7.11
C GLU A 54 10.72 8.16 8.00
N ILE A 55 10.82 6.94 7.47
CA ILE A 55 11.33 5.79 8.23
C ILE A 55 12.79 6.03 8.63
N GLY A 56 13.62 6.46 7.70
CA GLY A 56 15.03 6.77 7.97
C GLY A 56 15.18 7.78 9.10
N ARG A 57 14.35 8.82 9.09
CA ARG A 57 14.37 9.87 10.10
C ARG A 57 14.06 9.33 11.52
N ILE A 58 13.14 8.37 11.62
CA ILE A 58 12.82 7.68 12.88
C ILE A 58 14.06 6.95 13.43
N TYR A 59 14.87 6.36 12.54
CA TYR A 59 16.09 5.65 12.91
C TYR A 59 17.33 6.58 12.96
N GLY A 60 17.13 7.88 12.92
CA GLY A 60 18.21 8.86 13.06
C GLY A 60 19.03 9.05 11.77
N VAL A 61 18.50 8.64 10.63
CA VAL A 61 19.19 8.75 9.33
C VAL A 61 18.51 9.84 8.49
N SER A 62 19.30 10.84 8.09
CA SER A 62 18.85 11.89 7.18
C SER A 62 19.21 11.50 5.75
N LEU A 63 18.22 11.02 4.99
CA LEU A 63 18.41 10.67 3.60
C LEU A 63 18.06 11.83 2.68
N SER A 64 18.85 12.01 1.63
CA SER A 64 18.45 12.84 0.52
C SER A 64 17.29 12.18 -0.24
N ARG A 65 16.49 12.98 -0.93
CA ARG A 65 15.39 12.46 -1.73
C ARG A 65 15.89 11.51 -2.82
N ALA A 66 17.03 11.79 -3.41
CA ALA A 66 17.66 10.94 -4.42
C ALA A 66 18.06 9.57 -3.86
N SER A 67 18.69 9.54 -2.68
CA SER A 67 19.05 8.27 -2.01
C SER A 67 17.83 7.46 -1.61
N ALA A 68 16.79 8.12 -1.10
CA ALA A 68 15.52 7.47 -0.76
C ALA A 68 14.84 6.88 -1.99
N GLN A 69 14.86 7.59 -3.11
CA GLN A 69 14.31 7.11 -4.37
C GLN A 69 15.06 5.90 -4.89
N ASP A 70 16.40 5.89 -4.81
CA ASP A 70 17.23 4.75 -5.20
C ASP A 70 16.89 3.50 -4.37
N LEU A 71 16.70 3.65 -3.06
CA LEU A 71 16.26 2.56 -2.20
C LEU A 71 14.86 2.05 -2.57
N ALA A 72 13.93 2.96 -2.81
CA ALA A 72 12.57 2.61 -3.20
C ALA A 72 12.55 1.85 -4.53
N VAL A 73 13.32 2.29 -5.51
CA VAL A 73 13.46 1.63 -6.80
C VAL A 73 14.09 0.24 -6.64
N SER A 74 15.12 0.11 -5.80
CA SER A 74 15.78 -1.18 -5.55
C SER A 74 14.81 -2.20 -4.95
N VAL A 75 14.01 -1.81 -3.99
CA VAL A 75 12.98 -2.69 -3.42
C VAL A 75 11.90 -3.01 -4.44
N GLY A 76 11.46 -2.03 -5.22
CA GLY A 76 10.48 -2.24 -6.29
C GLY A 76 10.94 -3.24 -7.35
N ARG A 77 12.19 -3.13 -7.78
CA ARG A 77 12.80 -4.09 -8.71
C ARG A 77 12.91 -5.49 -8.11
N THR A 78 13.24 -5.56 -6.83
CA THR A 78 13.33 -6.84 -6.11
C THR A 78 11.95 -7.51 -6.01
N LEU A 79 10.91 -6.75 -5.68
CA LEU A 79 9.53 -7.24 -5.68
C LEU A 79 9.14 -7.81 -7.05
N ALA A 80 9.49 -7.10 -8.12
CA ALA A 80 9.21 -7.55 -9.48
C ALA A 80 9.99 -8.84 -9.84
N SER A 81 11.28 -8.88 -9.51
CA SER A 81 12.14 -10.02 -9.86
C SER A 81 11.78 -11.31 -9.10
N LEU A 82 11.26 -11.19 -7.88
CA LEU A 82 10.81 -12.32 -7.07
C LEU A 82 9.41 -12.83 -7.47
N GLY A 83 8.73 -12.17 -8.38
CA GLY A 83 7.35 -12.53 -8.77
C GLY A 83 6.31 -12.20 -7.71
N VAL A 84 6.68 -11.41 -6.71
CA VAL A 84 5.82 -11.04 -5.57
C VAL A 84 4.66 -10.16 -6.00
N ILE A 85 4.86 -9.32 -7.03
CA ILE A 85 3.78 -8.45 -7.54
C ILE A 85 2.65 -9.31 -8.08
N LYS A 86 2.94 -10.23 -8.99
CA LYS A 86 1.92 -11.15 -9.55
C LYS A 86 1.30 -12.04 -8.47
N GLY A 87 2.14 -12.62 -7.60
CA GLY A 87 1.68 -13.47 -6.51
C GLY A 87 0.78 -12.73 -5.53
N GLY A 88 1.16 -11.52 -5.15
CA GLY A 88 0.37 -10.67 -4.27
C GLY A 88 -0.96 -10.25 -4.86
N LEU A 89 -0.98 -9.81 -6.11
CA LEU A 89 -2.22 -9.45 -6.80
C LEU A 89 -3.14 -10.66 -6.95
N SER A 90 -2.60 -11.84 -7.19
CA SER A 90 -3.37 -13.09 -7.27
C SER A 90 -4.03 -13.43 -5.93
N VAL A 91 -3.30 -13.32 -4.82
CA VAL A 91 -3.83 -13.56 -3.48
C VAL A 91 -4.95 -12.56 -3.14
N ILE A 92 -4.72 -11.28 -3.39
CA ILE A 92 -5.71 -10.23 -3.16
C ILE A 92 -6.95 -10.44 -4.06
N GLY A 93 -6.73 -10.76 -5.34
CA GLY A 93 -7.80 -11.03 -6.30
C GLY A 93 -8.68 -12.19 -5.87
N SER A 94 -8.09 -13.28 -5.41
CA SER A 94 -8.83 -14.44 -4.88
C SER A 94 -9.66 -14.08 -3.65
N ALA A 95 -9.12 -13.26 -2.76
CA ALA A 95 -9.81 -12.84 -1.55
C ALA A 95 -10.99 -11.90 -1.84
N LEU A 96 -10.89 -11.05 -2.85
CA LEU A 96 -11.92 -10.05 -3.18
C LEU A 96 -12.95 -10.55 -4.20
N SER A 97 -12.65 -11.61 -4.97
CA SER A 97 -13.48 -12.07 -6.10
C SER A 97 -14.89 -12.53 -5.70
N LEU A 98 -15.08 -12.95 -4.46
CA LEU A 98 -16.34 -13.53 -3.99
C LEU A 98 -17.47 -12.50 -3.81
N ASN A 99 -17.14 -11.21 -3.71
CA ASN A 99 -18.09 -10.20 -3.27
C ASN A 99 -18.20 -8.97 -4.19
N LEU A 100 -17.49 -8.96 -5.34
CA LEU A 100 -17.43 -7.77 -6.20
C LEU A 100 -17.75 -8.09 -7.65
N PRO A 101 -18.53 -7.21 -8.33
CA PRO A 101 -18.69 -7.30 -9.78
C PRO A 101 -17.35 -7.06 -10.50
N ALA A 102 -17.21 -7.64 -11.70
CA ALA A 102 -15.94 -7.71 -12.44
C ALA A 102 -15.25 -6.33 -12.63
N LEU A 103 -16.02 -5.29 -12.94
CA LEU A 103 -15.46 -3.94 -13.15
C LEU A 103 -14.85 -3.34 -11.88
N LEU A 104 -15.51 -3.54 -10.76
CA LEU A 104 -15.01 -3.11 -9.45
C LEU A 104 -13.86 -3.95 -8.96
N LEU A 105 -13.90 -5.26 -9.27
CA LEU A 105 -12.87 -6.19 -8.83
C LEU A 105 -11.49 -5.76 -9.32
N THR A 106 -11.34 -5.41 -10.60
CA THR A 106 -10.06 -4.98 -11.17
C THR A 106 -9.51 -3.75 -10.45
N ARG A 107 -10.35 -2.73 -10.24
CA ARG A 107 -9.92 -1.51 -9.53
C ARG A 107 -9.58 -1.78 -8.07
N ALA A 108 -10.41 -2.58 -7.39
CA ALA A 108 -10.17 -2.92 -6.00
C ALA A 108 -8.87 -3.72 -5.82
N VAL A 109 -8.61 -4.69 -6.70
CA VAL A 109 -7.38 -5.49 -6.67
C VAL A 109 -6.16 -4.61 -6.87
N GLN A 110 -6.19 -3.69 -7.82
CA GLN A 110 -5.07 -2.77 -8.07
C GLN A 110 -4.82 -1.86 -6.87
N ALA A 111 -5.86 -1.26 -6.31
CA ALA A 111 -5.75 -0.33 -5.19
C ALA A 111 -5.30 -1.06 -3.90
N VAL A 112 -5.97 -2.13 -3.55
CA VAL A 112 -5.65 -2.93 -2.35
C VAL A 112 -4.27 -3.58 -2.51
N GLY A 113 -3.97 -4.08 -3.70
CA GLY A 113 -2.66 -4.65 -4.02
C GLY A 113 -1.53 -3.66 -3.88
N ALA A 114 -1.71 -2.42 -4.33
CA ALA A 114 -0.71 -1.36 -4.16
C ALA A 114 -0.46 -1.05 -2.69
N GLY A 115 -1.51 -0.96 -1.88
CA GLY A 115 -1.38 -0.77 -0.44
C GLY A 115 -0.62 -1.91 0.23
N TRP A 116 -0.94 -3.14 -0.14
CA TRP A 116 -0.29 -4.32 0.41
C TRP A 116 1.19 -4.41 0.01
N LEU A 117 1.51 -4.12 -1.25
CA LEU A 117 2.91 -4.09 -1.72
C LEU A 117 3.71 -2.96 -1.06
N THR A 118 3.09 -1.80 -0.84
CA THR A 118 3.69 -0.71 -0.07
C THR A 118 4.00 -1.15 1.37
N ARG A 119 3.13 -1.93 1.98
CA ARG A 119 3.35 -2.50 3.31
C ARG A 119 4.55 -3.46 3.31
N VAL A 120 4.65 -4.35 2.34
CA VAL A 120 5.80 -5.26 2.19
C VAL A 120 7.09 -4.46 2.01
N ALA A 121 7.09 -3.48 1.12
CA ALA A 121 8.25 -2.60 0.89
C ALA A 121 8.63 -1.83 2.16
N GLY A 122 7.66 -1.22 2.82
CA GLY A 122 7.89 -0.43 4.03
C GLY A 122 8.50 -1.25 5.16
N ARG A 123 8.00 -2.44 5.38
CA ARG A 123 8.57 -3.34 6.40
C ARG A 123 9.97 -3.81 6.04
N SER A 124 10.27 -3.94 4.75
CA SER A 124 11.63 -4.21 4.29
C SER A 124 12.58 -3.05 4.60
N PHE A 125 12.13 -1.80 4.42
CA PHE A 125 12.91 -0.62 4.79
C PHE A 125 13.12 -0.54 6.31
N ILE A 126 12.14 -0.88 7.12
CA ILE A 126 12.29 -0.93 8.58
C ILE A 126 13.44 -1.87 8.94
N THR A 127 13.46 -3.07 8.38
CA THR A 127 14.53 -4.05 8.61
C THR A 127 15.90 -3.47 8.21
N TYR A 128 15.98 -2.83 7.06
CA TYR A 128 17.20 -2.19 6.56
C TYR A 128 17.75 -1.16 7.55
N PHE A 129 16.89 -0.26 8.05
CA PHE A 129 17.32 0.76 9.00
C PHE A 129 17.61 0.20 10.39
N GLN A 130 16.90 -0.84 10.82
CA GLN A 130 17.19 -1.54 12.08
C GLN A 130 18.57 -2.22 12.06
N GLN A 131 19.07 -2.57 10.88
CA GLN A 131 20.37 -3.22 10.67
C GLN A 131 21.42 -2.22 10.20
N ASP A 132 21.35 -0.96 10.63
CA ASP A 132 22.32 0.09 10.30
C ASP A 132 22.52 0.26 8.77
N GLN A 133 21.43 0.32 8.04
CA GLN A 133 21.44 0.47 6.58
C GLN A 133 22.16 -0.68 5.87
N ASP A 134 21.90 -1.90 6.33
CA ASP A 134 22.44 -3.12 5.75
C ASP A 134 21.32 -4.13 5.52
N TRP A 135 21.29 -4.74 4.36
CA TRP A 135 20.33 -5.77 4.03
C TRP A 135 20.64 -7.14 4.67
N GLY A 136 21.85 -7.30 5.22
CA GLY A 136 22.32 -8.56 5.78
C GLY A 136 22.93 -9.51 4.75
N ASP A 137 23.36 -10.69 5.20
CA ASP A 137 24.11 -11.65 4.38
C ASP A 137 23.32 -12.18 3.18
N GLY A 138 22.01 -12.36 3.33
CA GLY A 138 21.14 -12.81 2.25
C GLY A 138 20.72 -11.72 1.27
N GLY A 139 21.09 -10.46 1.55
CA GLY A 139 20.81 -9.31 0.71
C GLY A 139 19.34 -8.86 0.72
N ILE A 140 19.05 -7.89 -0.11
CA ILE A 140 17.74 -7.30 -0.27
C ILE A 140 16.66 -8.34 -0.60
N GLN A 141 17.00 -9.34 -1.40
CA GLN A 141 16.08 -10.39 -1.84
C GLN A 141 15.53 -11.20 -0.67
N GLU A 142 16.40 -11.58 0.27
CA GLU A 142 15.99 -12.33 1.45
C GLU A 142 15.07 -11.51 2.36
N VAL A 143 15.40 -10.24 2.59
CA VAL A 143 14.59 -9.34 3.42
C VAL A 143 13.21 -9.14 2.81
N VAL A 144 13.14 -8.83 1.52
CA VAL A 144 11.86 -8.60 0.82
C VAL A 144 11.02 -9.88 0.79
N GLN A 145 11.63 -11.03 0.49
CA GLN A 145 10.92 -12.31 0.47
C GLN A 145 10.34 -12.64 1.85
N ARG A 146 11.11 -12.42 2.90
CA ARG A 146 10.65 -12.65 4.27
C ARG A 146 9.47 -11.76 4.63
N GLN A 147 9.50 -10.47 4.28
CA GLN A 147 8.41 -9.57 4.56
C GLN A 147 7.16 -9.92 3.75
N TYR A 148 7.33 -10.36 2.50
CA TYR A 148 6.24 -10.89 1.70
C TYR A 148 5.58 -12.10 2.39
N ASP A 149 6.38 -13.07 2.80
CA ASP A 149 5.87 -14.29 3.45
C ASP A 149 5.16 -13.98 4.76
N LEU A 150 5.71 -13.06 5.57
CA LEU A 150 5.11 -12.65 6.83
C LEU A 150 3.76 -11.93 6.63
N ASN A 151 3.66 -11.06 5.62
CA ASN A 151 2.44 -10.32 5.34
C ASN A 151 1.38 -11.17 4.61
N ARG A 152 1.76 -12.31 4.07
CA ARG A 152 0.84 -13.27 3.45
C ARG A 152 0.26 -14.27 4.46
N ARG A 153 0.76 -14.34 5.68
CA ARG A 153 0.22 -15.21 6.73
C ARG A 153 -1.21 -14.82 7.06
N ASP A 154 -2.04 -15.81 7.38
CA ASP A 154 -3.48 -15.68 7.53
C ASP A 154 -3.92 -14.52 8.42
N SER A 155 -3.35 -14.39 9.61
CA SER A 155 -3.74 -13.34 10.56
C SER A 155 -3.40 -11.94 10.06
N ALA A 156 -2.21 -11.75 9.51
CA ALA A 156 -1.75 -10.47 8.97
C ALA A 156 -2.55 -10.09 7.72
N LEU A 157 -2.75 -11.03 6.82
CA LEU A 157 -3.52 -10.82 5.60
C LEU A 157 -4.99 -10.52 5.90
N GLN A 158 -5.62 -11.26 6.80
CA GLN A 158 -7.01 -11.03 7.18
C GLN A 158 -7.20 -9.65 7.82
N ALA A 159 -6.32 -9.23 8.70
CA ALA A 159 -6.37 -7.91 9.31
C ALA A 159 -6.23 -6.80 8.26
N PHE A 160 -5.29 -6.96 7.33
CA PHE A 160 -5.09 -6.01 6.23
C PHE A 160 -6.33 -5.95 5.31
N LEU A 161 -6.87 -7.09 4.91
CA LEU A 161 -8.05 -7.16 4.05
C LEU A 161 -9.30 -6.57 4.71
N ALA A 162 -9.49 -6.78 6.01
CA ALA A 162 -10.59 -6.17 6.74
C ALA A 162 -10.51 -4.64 6.72
N ALA A 163 -9.32 -4.09 6.95
CA ALA A 163 -9.07 -2.65 6.86
C ALA A 163 -9.25 -2.13 5.42
N ALA A 164 -8.75 -2.87 4.44
CA ALA A 164 -8.87 -2.52 3.03
C ALA A 164 -10.33 -2.51 2.56
N PHE A 165 -11.12 -3.45 3.02
CA PHE A 165 -12.55 -3.49 2.70
C PHE A 165 -13.24 -2.21 3.15
N SER A 166 -13.02 -1.80 4.38
CA SER A 166 -13.58 -0.58 4.94
C SER A 166 -13.06 0.69 4.28
N ARG A 167 -11.75 0.77 4.01
CA ARG A 167 -11.09 2.00 3.55
C ARG A 167 -11.07 2.18 2.04
N VAL A 168 -11.16 1.10 1.28
CA VAL A 168 -11.00 1.11 -0.19
C VAL A 168 -12.22 0.55 -0.89
N VAL A 169 -12.63 -0.66 -0.55
CA VAL A 169 -13.67 -1.40 -1.27
C VAL A 169 -15.05 -0.76 -1.08
N GLU A 170 -15.45 -0.48 0.16
CA GLU A 170 -16.75 0.15 0.44
C GLU A 170 -16.87 1.54 -0.22
N PRO A 171 -15.86 2.43 -0.14
CA PRO A 171 -15.93 3.69 -0.88
C PRO A 171 -16.07 3.53 -2.39
N LEU A 172 -15.39 2.55 -3.00
CA LEU A 172 -15.53 2.25 -4.43
C LEU A 172 -16.95 1.77 -4.77
N GLN A 173 -17.52 0.90 -3.93
CA GLN A 173 -18.89 0.42 -4.10
C GLN A 173 -19.90 1.58 -4.01
N ARG A 174 -19.71 2.51 -3.09
CA ARG A 174 -20.56 3.69 -2.97
C ARG A 174 -20.49 4.59 -4.19
N GLN A 175 -19.29 4.81 -4.72
CA GLN A 175 -19.11 5.59 -5.94
C GLN A 175 -19.80 4.95 -7.14
N GLN A 176 -19.72 3.62 -7.28
CA GLN A 176 -20.41 2.91 -8.34
C GLN A 176 -21.93 3.03 -8.23
N LYS A 177 -22.49 2.90 -7.05
CA LYS A 177 -23.93 3.06 -6.82
C LYS A 177 -24.39 4.47 -7.17
N GLN A 178 -23.60 5.48 -6.84
CA GLN A 178 -23.93 6.88 -7.18
C GLN A 178 -23.87 7.13 -8.70
N GLY A 179 -22.91 6.55 -9.41
CA GLY A 179 -22.81 6.62 -10.85
C GLY A 179 -23.88 5.84 -11.61
N GLN A 180 -24.54 4.88 -10.95
CA GLN A 180 -25.62 4.06 -11.54
C GLN A 180 -27.02 4.55 -11.18
N LEU A 181 -27.16 5.61 -10.38
CA LEU A 181 -28.47 6.19 -10.11
C LEU A 181 -29.06 6.71 -11.42
N PRO A 182 -30.33 6.36 -11.76
CA PRO A 182 -30.95 6.87 -12.95
C PRO A 182 -31.01 8.40 -12.87
N PRO A 183 -30.88 9.11 -14.04
CA PRO A 183 -30.96 10.57 -14.03
C PRO A 183 -32.26 10.98 -13.37
N ARG A 184 -32.22 12.07 -12.58
CA ARG A 184 -33.43 12.63 -11.97
C ARG A 184 -34.47 12.82 -13.08
N PRO A 185 -35.73 12.36 -12.89
CA PRO A 185 -36.76 12.68 -13.83
C PRO A 185 -36.86 14.20 -13.99
N GLU A 186 -36.85 14.66 -15.23
CA GLU A 186 -36.99 16.09 -15.51
C GLU A 186 -38.28 16.58 -14.85
N ARG A 187 -38.19 17.70 -14.16
CA ARG A 187 -39.35 18.33 -13.58
C ARG A 187 -40.34 18.67 -14.72
N PRO A 188 -41.58 18.22 -14.65
CA PRO A 188 -42.53 18.56 -15.70
C PRO A 188 -42.60 20.07 -15.89
N PRO A 189 -42.76 20.54 -17.12
CA PRO A 189 -42.86 21.96 -17.39
C PRO A 189 -43.97 22.57 -16.54
N GLY A 190 -43.68 23.67 -15.88
CA GLY A 190 -44.68 24.37 -15.05
C GLY A 190 -45.87 24.81 -15.93
N PRO A 191 -47.04 25.08 -15.29
CA PRO A 191 -48.20 25.52 -16.05
C PRO A 191 -47.90 26.83 -16.82
N PRO A 192 -48.47 27.01 -18.04
CA PRO A 192 -48.24 28.19 -18.81
C PRO A 192 -48.61 29.44 -18.02
N ARG A 193 -47.75 30.42 -18.00
CA ARG A 193 -48.08 31.73 -17.41
C ARG A 193 -49.15 32.36 -18.29
N GLY A 194 -50.29 32.53 -17.74
CA GLY A 194 -51.37 33.29 -18.35
C GLY A 194 -51.08 34.77 -18.41
#